data_b9250a24e3e4e5aa31b05224cbefe58f
#
_entry.id   b9250a24e3e4e5aa31b05224cbefe58f
#
_cell.length_a   1.000
_cell.length_b   1.000
_cell.length_c   1.000
_cell.angle_alpha   90.00
_cell.angle_beta   90.00
_cell.angle_gamma   90.00
#
_symmetry.space_group_name_H-M   'P 1'
#
loop_
_entity.id
_entity.type
_entity.pdbx_description
1 polymer ?
#
loop_
_entity_poly.entity_id
_entity_poly.type
_entity_poly.pdbx_seq_one_letter_code
_entity_poly.pdbx_strand_id
1 'polypeptide(L)'
;MRTNRRAAALAALTVFALAGCGNPGPAGVNSGTSGGIHNPSDARGGTLRYANSGDWDSLDPADTYYAYSWNFARLYGRSLVMFKPAPGAQGATLVPDLAESLGHPSEDAKTWTYTLRPGVKFEDGMPVTSRDVKYAVERSLDKATFPNGPTYFNDVLDLQGYISPYADPDPDKLGLKAIETPDDRTIVFHLRKAFSGFDYLAQTPATMPVPRAKDTGSKYRAHVFSTGPYLFQTNELGKRFTMVRNPQWDPATDPHRRPLPDRITVDLNVNADDIDDRLLSGDLDVSVEGSGIGPSAQGRVLGYQGRRANTDSASVARLWFTALNADVAPLDNIHCRKAVLYAADRAGYQRAYGGPTGGEIATNMLPPVIPGAQRFDLYPSPKHMGDIAMAKTELAQCGAPNGFTTGISYRAERPKEKATAEALQQSLARAGIKLEIKPYPLADYLRLYAGKPDFAKANNLGLIVYGWGADWPDGYGFLSQLVDSRVIRSTGGNTNLGVRDPAADQMLDQALVTTDPVARQQIWVSIDRRVMEDAFALPGVWAKGLLYRPPNLTNVFISDGFQMYDYLALGTERR
;
A
#
# COMPACT_ATOMS: atom_id res chain seq x y z
N MET A 1 6.27 64.43 -54.14
CA MET A 1 5.96 63.50 -55.24
C MET A 1 5.52 62.16 -54.73
N ARG A 2 4.28 61.83 -55.08
CA ARG A 2 3.61 60.53 -55.10
C ARG A 2 3.76 59.56 -53.88
N THR A 3 2.76 59.64 -53.12
CA THR A 3 2.00 58.65 -52.29
C THR A 3 1.87 57.27 -52.93
N ASN A 4 1.98 56.22 -52.13
CA ASN A 4 1.22 55.00 -52.35
C ASN A 4 0.85 54.34 -50.97
N ARG A 5 -0.44 54.40 -50.65
CA ARG A 5 -1.13 53.68 -49.61
C ARG A 5 -1.35 52.22 -50.08
N ARG A 6 -1.06 51.24 -49.26
CA ARG A 6 -1.57 49.89 -49.42
C ARG A 6 -2.48 49.56 -48.24
N ALA A 7 -3.73 49.30 -48.59
CA ALA A 7 -4.79 48.86 -47.70
C ALA A 7 -4.57 47.40 -47.31
N ALA A 8 -4.71 47.10 -46.03
CA ALA A 8 -4.78 45.72 -45.50
C ALA A 8 -6.26 45.35 -45.36
N ALA A 9 -6.66 44.27 -46.03
CA ALA A 9 -8.00 43.70 -45.91
C ALA A 9 -8.03 42.74 -44.70
N LEU A 10 -8.94 43.00 -43.76
CA LEU A 10 -9.32 42.04 -42.71
C LEU A 10 -10.26 40.96 -43.30
N ALA A 11 -9.86 39.70 -43.23
CA ALA A 11 -10.72 38.57 -43.48
C ALA A 11 -11.28 38.10 -42.14
N ALA A 12 -12.59 38.24 -41.92
CA ALA A 12 -13.32 37.69 -40.77
C ALA A 12 -13.61 36.20 -41.06
N LEU A 13 -13.03 35.29 -40.24
CA LEU A 13 -13.40 33.88 -40.25
C LEU A 13 -14.57 33.69 -39.26
N THR A 14 -15.75 33.38 -39.79
CA THR A 14 -16.93 32.95 -39.04
C THR A 14 -16.77 31.45 -38.71
N VAL A 15 -16.61 31.12 -37.44
CA VAL A 15 -16.62 29.73 -36.97
C VAL A 15 -18.07 29.32 -36.69
N PHE A 16 -18.58 28.40 -37.49
CA PHE A 16 -19.85 27.71 -37.24
C PHE A 16 -19.67 26.70 -36.10
N ALA A 17 -20.28 26.94 -34.98
CA ALA A 17 -20.41 25.94 -33.89
C ALA A 17 -21.50 24.94 -34.27
N LEU A 18 -21.10 23.72 -34.61
CA LEU A 18 -21.99 22.55 -34.69
C LEU A 18 -22.31 22.09 -33.25
N ALA A 19 -23.52 22.38 -32.80
CA ALA A 19 -24.07 21.77 -31.57
C ALA A 19 -24.38 20.30 -31.84
N GLY A 20 -23.48 19.40 -31.46
CA GLY A 20 -23.72 17.97 -31.41
C GLY A 20 -24.51 17.64 -30.13
N CYS A 21 -25.77 17.20 -30.29
CA CYS A 21 -26.54 16.54 -29.23
C CYS A 21 -25.88 15.20 -28.90
N GLY A 22 -24.99 15.20 -27.91
CA GLY A 22 -24.46 13.98 -27.31
C GLY A 22 -25.46 13.50 -26.23
N ASN A 23 -25.94 12.27 -26.37
CA ASN A 23 -26.66 11.56 -25.32
C ASN A 23 -25.82 11.56 -24.04
N PRO A 24 -26.38 11.89 -22.86
CA PRO A 24 -25.67 11.67 -21.60
C PRO A 24 -25.55 10.17 -21.35
N GLY A 25 -24.37 9.62 -21.58
CA GLY A 25 -24.01 8.30 -21.05
C GLY A 25 -24.11 8.31 -19.51
N PRO A 26 -24.25 7.15 -18.86
CA PRO A 26 -24.38 7.08 -17.42
C PRO A 26 -23.21 7.84 -16.78
N ALA A 27 -23.55 8.83 -15.95
CA ALA A 27 -22.58 9.64 -15.23
C ALA A 27 -21.62 8.71 -14.46
N GLY A 28 -20.41 8.54 -15.00
CA GLY A 28 -19.34 7.85 -14.31
C GLY A 28 -19.19 8.51 -12.94
N VAL A 29 -19.03 7.69 -11.90
CA VAL A 29 -18.48 8.13 -10.63
C VAL A 29 -17.26 8.97 -11.01
N ASN A 30 -17.23 10.23 -10.59
CA ASN A 30 -16.02 11.01 -10.74
C ASN A 30 -14.90 10.16 -10.13
N SER A 31 -14.11 9.51 -10.99
CA SER A 31 -12.86 8.93 -10.56
C SER A 31 -12.08 10.15 -10.09
N GLY A 32 -12.09 10.37 -8.79
CA GLY A 32 -11.25 11.35 -8.14
C GLY A 32 -9.80 10.95 -8.40
N THR A 33 -9.38 11.13 -9.63
CA THR A 33 -7.99 11.13 -9.99
C THR A 33 -7.42 12.35 -9.33
N SER A 34 -6.73 12.09 -8.21
CA SER A 34 -5.48 12.74 -7.90
C SER A 34 -5.41 14.23 -8.21
N GLY A 35 -5.42 15.06 -7.22
CA GLY A 35 -4.79 16.34 -7.31
C GLY A 35 -5.49 17.52 -6.66
N GLY A 36 -6.70 17.37 -6.14
CA GLY A 36 -7.39 18.46 -5.44
C GLY A 36 -7.49 18.23 -3.93
N ILE A 37 -7.31 19.30 -3.17
CA ILE A 37 -7.65 19.32 -1.75
C ILE A 37 -9.12 19.74 -1.65
N HIS A 38 -9.96 18.90 -1.05
CA HIS A 38 -11.35 19.25 -0.77
C HIS A 38 -11.44 20.11 0.50
N ASN A 39 -12.31 21.12 0.47
CA ASN A 39 -12.55 22.05 1.57
C ASN A 39 -11.24 22.59 2.19
N PRO A 40 -10.38 23.28 1.42
CA PRO A 40 -9.14 23.84 1.95
C PRO A 40 -9.44 24.90 3.03
N SER A 41 -8.77 24.79 4.19
CA SER A 41 -9.00 25.68 5.33
C SER A 41 -7.76 25.77 6.20
N ASP A 42 -7.51 26.97 6.75
CA ASP A 42 -6.50 27.21 7.76
C ASP A 42 -7.11 27.33 9.18
N ALA A 43 -8.43 27.06 9.29
CA ALA A 43 -9.14 27.14 10.55
C ALA A 43 -8.58 26.14 11.56
N ARG A 44 -8.25 26.64 12.75
CA ARG A 44 -7.77 25.85 13.88
C ARG A 44 -8.87 25.69 14.91
N GLY A 45 -8.81 24.57 15.62
CA GLY A 45 -9.75 24.28 16.71
C GLY A 45 -10.62 23.07 16.45
N GLY A 46 -11.49 22.77 17.41
CA GLY A 46 -12.43 21.67 17.35
C GLY A 46 -11.82 20.29 17.61
N THR A 47 -12.66 19.28 17.42
CA THR A 47 -12.30 17.87 17.66
C THR A 47 -12.51 17.06 16.38
N LEU A 48 -11.48 16.37 15.92
CA LEU A 48 -11.59 15.32 14.90
C LEU A 48 -11.95 13.99 15.57
N ARG A 49 -12.98 13.33 15.04
CA ARG A 49 -13.53 12.08 15.57
C ARG A 49 -13.29 10.95 14.59
N TYR A 50 -12.54 9.96 15.04
CA TYR A 50 -12.23 8.75 14.30
C TYR A 50 -12.91 7.55 14.95
N ALA A 51 -13.21 6.52 14.17
CA ALA A 51 -13.61 5.22 14.67
C ALA A 51 -12.93 4.10 13.87
N ASN A 52 -12.66 2.98 14.57
CA ASN A 52 -12.15 1.74 14.00
C ASN A 52 -13.11 0.59 14.29
N SER A 53 -13.33 -0.30 13.32
CA SER A 53 -14.19 -1.46 13.50
C SER A 53 -13.58 -2.53 14.39
N GLY A 54 -12.26 -2.58 14.46
CA GLY A 54 -11.49 -3.44 15.36
C GLY A 54 -10.80 -2.70 16.48
N ASP A 55 -9.97 -3.41 17.22
CA ASP A 55 -9.00 -2.82 18.14
C ASP A 55 -7.86 -2.17 17.33
N TRP A 56 -7.08 -1.31 17.97
CA TRP A 56 -5.83 -0.83 17.41
C TRP A 56 -4.77 -1.92 17.53
N ASP A 57 -4.01 -2.16 16.46
CA ASP A 57 -2.94 -3.16 16.48
C ASP A 57 -1.91 -2.84 17.57
N SER A 58 -1.33 -1.67 17.55
CA SER A 58 -0.53 -1.12 18.64
C SER A 58 -0.28 0.37 18.41
N LEU A 59 -0.25 1.17 19.48
CA LEU A 59 0.25 2.54 19.45
C LEU A 59 1.79 2.58 19.60
N ASP A 60 2.41 1.47 20.02
CA ASP A 60 3.87 1.35 20.15
C ASP A 60 4.51 1.29 18.74
N PRO A 61 5.44 2.22 18.42
CA PRO A 61 6.13 2.25 17.13
C PRO A 61 6.84 0.94 16.75
N ALA A 62 7.26 0.13 17.72
CA ALA A 62 7.93 -1.15 17.46
C ALA A 62 6.96 -2.30 17.11
N ASP A 63 5.66 -2.15 17.42
CA ASP A 63 4.68 -3.25 17.37
C ASP A 63 3.50 -2.98 16.40
N THR A 64 3.49 -1.89 15.66
CA THR A 64 2.42 -1.52 14.72
C THR A 64 2.76 -1.88 13.28
N TYR A 65 1.75 -2.36 12.49
CA TYR A 65 1.98 -2.81 11.11
C TYR A 65 0.99 -2.29 10.07
N TYR A 66 -0.19 -1.82 10.44
CA TYR A 66 -1.18 -1.39 9.44
C TYR A 66 -0.89 0.00 8.85
N ALA A 67 -1.17 0.19 7.56
CA ALA A 67 -0.97 1.46 6.86
C ALA A 67 -1.71 2.64 7.52
N TYR A 68 -2.93 2.42 8.02
CA TYR A 68 -3.67 3.46 8.75
C TYR A 68 -3.00 3.82 10.08
N SER A 69 -2.43 2.84 10.78
CA SER A 69 -1.70 3.08 12.03
C SER A 69 -0.44 3.91 11.76
N TRP A 70 0.29 3.60 10.68
CA TRP A 70 1.48 4.37 10.28
C TRP A 70 1.13 5.79 9.83
N ASN A 71 0.02 5.96 9.08
CA ASN A 71 -0.51 7.28 8.73
C ASN A 71 -0.86 8.09 9.98
N PHE A 72 -1.51 7.45 10.96
CA PHE A 72 -1.91 8.08 12.22
C PHE A 72 -0.72 8.36 13.14
N ALA A 73 0.28 7.48 13.17
CA ALA A 73 1.46 7.62 14.03
C ALA A 73 2.24 8.94 13.77
N ARG A 74 2.16 9.47 12.55
CA ARG A 74 2.74 10.78 12.20
C ARG A 74 2.16 11.96 13.01
N LEU A 75 1.00 11.80 13.64
CA LEU A 75 0.39 12.81 14.50
C LEU A 75 1.13 12.92 15.85
N TYR A 76 1.66 11.82 16.38
CA TYR A 76 2.33 11.80 17.69
C TYR A 76 3.83 11.51 17.63
N GLY A 77 4.32 10.96 16.52
CA GLY A 77 5.72 10.58 16.34
C GLY A 77 6.35 11.18 15.09
N ARG A 78 7.68 11.22 15.07
CA ARG A 78 8.50 11.64 13.94
C ARG A 78 9.51 10.56 13.62
N SER A 79 9.39 9.95 12.44
CA SER A 79 10.38 9.01 11.88
C SER A 79 11.52 9.78 11.20
N LEU A 80 12.60 9.10 10.82
CA LEU A 80 13.73 9.76 10.15
C LEU A 80 13.30 10.51 8.88
N VAL A 81 12.48 9.86 8.05
CA VAL A 81 11.84 10.43 6.87
C VAL A 81 10.35 10.10 6.89
N MET A 82 9.55 10.71 6.05
CA MET A 82 8.11 10.45 5.99
C MET A 82 7.58 10.61 4.56
N PHE A 83 6.40 10.09 4.28
CA PHE A 83 5.68 10.45 3.06
C PHE A 83 5.20 11.90 3.14
N LYS A 84 5.40 12.64 2.03
CA LYS A 84 4.97 14.03 1.90
C LYS A 84 3.46 14.14 2.10
N PRO A 85 2.96 15.03 2.97
CA PRO A 85 1.52 15.26 3.11
C PRO A 85 0.99 16.06 1.92
N ALA A 86 0.75 15.36 0.82
CA ALA A 86 0.34 15.93 -0.47
C ALA A 86 -0.62 14.98 -1.21
N PRO A 87 -1.51 15.52 -2.08
CA PRO A 87 -2.45 14.72 -2.83
C PRO A 87 -1.79 13.80 -3.87
N GLY A 88 -2.40 12.63 -4.09
CA GLY A 88 -2.04 11.69 -5.15
C GLY A 88 -0.59 11.25 -5.10
N ALA A 89 0.04 11.15 -6.27
CA ALA A 89 1.40 10.64 -6.44
C ALA A 89 2.47 11.44 -5.66
N GLN A 90 2.25 12.73 -5.43
CA GLN A 90 3.17 13.51 -4.58
C GLN A 90 3.18 12.99 -3.13
N GLY A 91 2.07 12.41 -2.66
CA GLY A 91 1.95 11.78 -1.36
C GLY A 91 2.77 10.48 -1.21
N ALA A 92 3.23 9.88 -2.31
CA ALA A 92 4.14 8.73 -2.30
C ALA A 92 5.63 9.14 -2.29
N THR A 93 5.92 10.44 -2.37
CA THR A 93 7.31 10.95 -2.32
C THR A 93 7.78 10.99 -0.87
N LEU A 94 8.96 10.44 -0.60
CA LEU A 94 9.61 10.57 0.70
C LEU A 94 10.24 11.95 0.86
N VAL A 95 10.10 12.51 2.06
CA VAL A 95 10.70 13.78 2.47
C VAL A 95 11.36 13.63 3.84
N PRO A 96 12.40 14.44 4.16
CA PRO A 96 13.03 14.39 5.48
C PRO A 96 12.04 14.84 6.56
N ASP A 97 11.97 14.12 7.69
CA ASP A 97 11.15 14.48 8.85
C ASP A 97 12.00 14.80 10.08
N LEU A 98 12.34 13.79 10.90
CA LEU A 98 13.29 13.96 12.01
C LEU A 98 14.71 14.25 11.49
N ALA A 99 15.08 13.67 10.35
CA ALA A 99 16.33 13.97 9.66
C ALA A 99 16.26 15.30 8.87
N GLU A 100 17.42 15.93 8.63
CA GLU A 100 17.57 17.15 7.82
C GLU A 100 17.44 16.89 6.31
N SER A 101 17.82 15.66 5.86
CA SER A 101 17.75 15.18 4.47
C SER A 101 17.23 13.74 4.41
N LEU A 102 16.95 13.26 3.22
CA LEU A 102 16.88 11.82 2.96
C LEU A 102 18.23 11.17 3.26
N GLY A 103 18.24 9.85 3.45
CA GLY A 103 19.44 9.10 3.76
C GLY A 103 20.52 9.22 2.67
N HIS A 104 21.76 9.27 3.11
CA HIS A 104 22.94 9.28 2.25
C HIS A 104 23.51 7.85 2.14
N PRO A 105 23.29 7.15 1.01
CA PRO A 105 23.82 5.81 0.81
C PRO A 105 25.31 5.83 0.46
N SER A 106 26.04 4.78 0.85
CA SER A 106 27.33 4.41 0.22
C SER A 106 27.12 3.95 -1.23
N GLU A 107 28.21 3.92 -2.02
CA GLU A 107 28.15 3.49 -3.43
C GLU A 107 27.58 2.07 -3.60
N ASP A 108 27.81 1.18 -2.62
CA ASP A 108 27.29 -0.19 -2.62
C ASP A 108 25.90 -0.33 -1.96
N ALA A 109 25.28 0.78 -1.56
CA ALA A 109 23.98 0.85 -0.87
C ALA A 109 23.90 0.00 0.41
N LYS A 110 25.04 -0.26 1.08
CA LYS A 110 25.11 -1.02 2.34
C LYS A 110 25.26 -0.16 3.58
N THR A 111 25.64 1.11 3.42
CA THR A 111 25.75 2.04 4.54
C THR A 111 24.85 3.24 4.26
N TRP A 112 24.03 3.61 5.25
CA TRP A 112 23.10 4.73 5.17
C TRP A 112 23.28 5.67 6.33
N THR A 113 23.49 6.96 6.06
CA THR A 113 23.72 7.99 7.08
C THR A 113 22.60 9.01 7.09
N TYR A 114 22.13 9.37 8.29
CA TYR A 114 21.16 10.43 8.54
C TYR A 114 21.70 11.40 9.59
N THR A 115 21.35 12.68 9.43
CA THR A 115 21.63 13.73 10.42
C THR A 115 20.30 14.26 10.95
N LEU A 116 20.09 14.22 12.27
CA LEU A 116 18.86 14.67 12.91
C LEU A 116 18.77 16.19 12.94
N ARG A 117 17.55 16.72 12.82
CA ARG A 117 17.24 18.15 13.02
C ARG A 117 17.54 18.56 14.45
N PRO A 118 18.13 19.74 14.68
CA PRO A 118 18.32 20.27 16.02
C PRO A 118 16.97 20.72 16.62
N GLY A 119 16.89 20.71 17.95
CA GLY A 119 15.78 21.30 18.70
C GLY A 119 14.51 20.45 18.81
N VAL A 120 14.48 19.25 18.25
CA VAL A 120 13.35 18.33 18.44
C VAL A 120 13.34 17.80 19.86
N LYS A 121 12.13 17.75 20.49
CA LYS A 121 11.95 17.35 21.88
C LYS A 121 10.85 16.28 22.01
N PHE A 122 10.95 15.49 23.05
CA PHE A 122 9.85 14.69 23.56
C PHE A 122 8.81 15.57 24.29
N GLU A 123 7.64 15.00 24.58
CA GLU A 123 6.52 15.69 25.25
C GLU A 123 6.85 16.20 26.67
N ASP A 124 7.88 15.67 27.32
CA ASP A 124 8.38 16.11 28.62
C ASP A 124 9.51 17.16 28.53
N GLY A 125 9.87 17.56 27.29
CA GLY A 125 10.89 18.57 27.03
C GLY A 125 12.32 18.04 26.89
N MET A 126 12.55 16.73 27.09
CA MET A 126 13.86 16.13 26.82
C MET A 126 14.23 16.25 25.34
N PRO A 127 15.50 16.57 25.00
CA PRO A 127 15.94 16.59 23.61
C PRO A 127 15.94 15.18 23.01
N VAL A 128 15.59 15.07 21.72
CA VAL A 128 15.73 13.84 20.94
C VAL A 128 17.16 13.72 20.42
N THR A 129 17.75 12.53 20.54
CA THR A 129 19.09 12.23 20.06
C THR A 129 19.11 11.03 19.11
N SER A 130 20.21 10.85 18.40
CA SER A 130 20.47 9.67 17.54
C SER A 130 20.39 8.35 18.31
N ARG A 131 20.76 8.37 19.61
CA ARG A 131 20.69 7.20 20.50
C ARG A 131 19.24 6.77 20.77
N ASP A 132 18.27 7.69 20.82
CA ASP A 132 16.86 7.38 21.00
C ASP A 132 16.26 6.71 19.75
N VAL A 133 16.72 7.10 18.56
CA VAL A 133 16.35 6.45 17.29
C VAL A 133 16.99 5.06 17.21
N LYS A 134 18.29 4.93 17.52
CA LYS A 134 18.96 3.62 17.59
C LYS A 134 18.23 2.68 18.54
N TYR A 135 17.90 3.14 19.74
CA TYR A 135 17.16 2.36 20.73
C TYR A 135 15.81 1.91 20.21
N ALA A 136 15.06 2.78 19.52
CA ALA A 136 13.76 2.46 18.93
C ALA A 136 13.88 1.35 17.89
N VAL A 137 14.88 1.42 16.99
CA VAL A 137 15.12 0.37 15.99
C VAL A 137 15.53 -0.95 16.67
N GLU A 138 16.44 -0.90 17.64
CA GLU A 138 16.85 -2.09 18.40
C GLU A 138 15.67 -2.77 19.12
N ARG A 139 14.72 -1.97 19.68
CA ARG A 139 13.48 -2.52 20.25
C ARG A 139 12.66 -3.30 19.22
N SER A 140 12.53 -2.76 18.02
CA SER A 140 11.71 -3.35 16.96
C SER A 140 12.19 -4.74 16.52
N LEU A 141 13.44 -5.10 16.81
CA LEU A 141 14.02 -6.41 16.50
C LEU A 141 13.47 -7.52 17.39
N ASP A 142 12.96 -7.20 18.58
CA ASP A 142 12.44 -8.18 19.54
C ASP A 142 11.03 -8.64 19.18
N LYS A 143 10.94 -9.66 18.35
CA LYS A 143 9.64 -10.23 17.94
C LYS A 143 8.95 -11.05 19.02
N ALA A 144 9.61 -11.36 20.12
CA ALA A 144 8.98 -11.96 21.28
C ALA A 144 8.16 -10.92 22.07
N THR A 145 8.68 -9.71 22.21
CA THR A 145 8.02 -8.60 22.89
C THR A 145 7.06 -7.83 21.97
N PHE A 146 7.41 -7.68 20.67
CA PHE A 146 6.68 -6.92 19.65
C PHE A 146 6.30 -7.78 18.43
N PRO A 147 5.38 -8.72 18.59
CA PRO A 147 5.08 -9.73 17.56
C PRO A 147 4.38 -9.17 16.32
N ASN A 148 3.66 -8.05 16.44
CA ASN A 148 2.87 -7.48 15.34
C ASN A 148 3.69 -6.60 14.40
N GLY A 149 4.77 -6.01 14.87
CA GLY A 149 5.62 -5.13 14.06
C GLY A 149 6.31 -5.87 12.90
N PRO A 150 6.70 -5.17 11.83
CA PRO A 150 7.38 -5.78 10.68
C PRO A 150 8.79 -6.27 11.03
N THR A 151 9.33 -7.18 10.21
CA THR A 151 10.68 -7.75 10.38
C THR A 151 11.74 -7.06 9.51
N TYR A 152 11.44 -5.92 8.90
CA TYR A 152 12.31 -5.32 7.89
C TYR A 152 13.72 -5.05 8.38
N PHE A 153 13.88 -4.48 9.59
CA PHE A 153 15.21 -4.25 10.15
C PHE A 153 15.92 -5.56 10.50
N ASN A 154 15.18 -6.59 10.96
CA ASN A 154 15.76 -7.94 11.15
C ASN A 154 16.30 -8.53 9.82
N ASP A 155 15.65 -8.18 8.70
CA ASP A 155 15.97 -8.74 7.38
C ASP A 155 17.12 -8.02 6.68
N VAL A 156 17.39 -6.76 6.99
CA VAL A 156 18.39 -5.96 6.27
C VAL A 156 19.63 -5.63 7.09
N LEU A 157 19.55 -5.49 8.42
CA LEU A 157 20.70 -5.16 9.27
C LEU A 157 21.62 -6.37 9.48
N ASP A 158 22.92 -6.11 9.68
CA ASP A 158 23.88 -7.12 10.09
C ASP A 158 23.83 -7.32 11.61
N LEU A 159 22.94 -8.18 12.07
CA LEU A 159 22.66 -8.34 13.50
C LEU A 159 23.78 -9.04 14.28
N GLN A 160 24.63 -9.88 13.65
CA GLN A 160 25.71 -10.61 14.31
C GLN A 160 25.31 -11.33 15.62
N GLY A 161 24.07 -11.82 15.67
CA GLY A 161 23.51 -12.50 16.85
C GLY A 161 22.88 -11.58 17.90
N TYR A 162 22.83 -10.27 17.68
CA TYR A 162 22.07 -9.34 18.52
C TYR A 162 20.57 -9.66 18.45
N ILE A 163 19.89 -9.66 19.60
CA ILE A 163 18.46 -10.00 19.70
C ILE A 163 17.64 -8.75 19.97
N SER A 164 17.93 -8.05 21.07
CA SER A 164 17.16 -6.87 21.51
C SER A 164 17.87 -6.13 22.66
N PRO A 165 17.49 -4.88 22.95
CA PRO A 165 18.02 -4.16 24.09
C PRO A 165 17.66 -4.81 25.43
N TYR A 166 16.60 -5.64 25.48
CA TYR A 166 16.20 -6.34 26.72
C TYR A 166 17.12 -7.51 27.06
N ALA A 167 17.73 -8.13 26.04
CA ALA A 167 18.72 -9.21 26.20
C ALA A 167 20.17 -8.70 26.13
N ASP A 168 20.38 -7.40 25.85
CA ASP A 168 21.69 -6.80 25.70
C ASP A 168 22.41 -6.65 27.04
N PRO A 169 23.65 -7.19 27.18
CA PRO A 169 24.45 -7.01 28.40
C PRO A 169 25.03 -5.61 28.56
N ASP A 170 25.08 -4.81 27.45
CA ASP A 170 25.58 -3.44 27.48
C ASP A 170 24.75 -2.59 28.47
N PRO A 171 25.38 -1.88 29.41
CA PRO A 171 24.66 -0.99 30.35
C PRO A 171 23.81 0.07 29.65
N ASP A 172 24.25 0.55 28.48
CA ASP A 172 23.52 1.52 27.68
C ASP A 172 22.40 0.92 26.83
N LYS A 173 22.34 -0.43 26.73
CA LYS A 173 21.36 -1.14 25.91
C LYS A 173 21.37 -0.73 24.43
N LEU A 174 22.54 -0.38 23.90
CA LEU A 174 22.79 0.09 22.54
C LEU A 174 23.91 -0.73 21.86
N GLY A 175 23.96 -2.03 22.13
CA GLY A 175 25.04 -2.91 21.72
C GLY A 175 25.00 -3.36 20.26
N LEU A 176 23.96 -3.06 19.48
CA LEU A 176 23.92 -3.42 18.07
C LEU A 176 24.94 -2.62 17.26
N LYS A 177 25.97 -3.31 16.77
CA LYS A 177 27.08 -2.70 15.99
C LYS A 177 26.67 -2.25 14.59
N ALA A 178 25.58 -2.82 14.05
CA ALA A 178 25.05 -2.43 12.74
C ALA A 178 24.42 -1.04 12.74
N ILE A 179 24.26 -0.39 13.91
CA ILE A 179 23.79 0.99 14.00
C ILE A 179 24.80 1.77 14.85
N GLU A 180 25.41 2.80 14.26
CA GLU A 180 26.33 3.69 14.94
C GLU A 180 25.67 5.04 15.22
N THR A 181 26.02 5.64 16.37
CA THR A 181 25.62 6.98 16.77
C THR A 181 26.86 7.77 17.22
N PRO A 182 27.68 8.24 16.26
CA PRO A 182 28.97 8.86 16.57
C PRO A 182 28.82 10.17 17.35
N ASP A 183 27.67 10.81 17.25
CA ASP A 183 27.27 11.99 18.01
C ASP A 183 25.75 12.02 18.23
N ASP A 184 25.22 13.01 18.95
CA ASP A 184 23.80 13.12 19.31
C ASP A 184 22.86 13.31 18.10
N ARG A 185 23.39 13.61 16.90
CA ARG A 185 22.60 13.90 15.72
C ARG A 185 22.85 12.96 14.55
N THR A 186 23.97 12.27 14.52
CA THR A 186 24.33 11.40 13.41
C THR A 186 24.00 9.94 13.74
N ILE A 187 23.29 9.29 12.82
CA ILE A 187 23.01 7.85 12.89
C ILE A 187 23.42 7.17 11.57
N VAL A 188 24.12 6.04 11.68
CA VAL A 188 24.63 5.28 10.55
C VAL A 188 24.13 3.84 10.65
N PHE A 189 23.55 3.34 9.56
CA PHE A 189 23.06 1.96 9.46
C PHE A 189 23.97 1.16 8.54
N HIS A 190 24.41 -0.03 8.99
CA HIS A 190 25.18 -0.99 8.20
C HIS A 190 24.30 -2.19 7.85
N LEU A 191 24.11 -2.43 6.55
CA LEU A 191 23.25 -3.47 6.02
C LEU A 191 24.07 -4.71 5.63
N ARG A 192 23.53 -5.90 5.90
CA ARG A 192 24.15 -7.16 5.47
C ARG A 192 24.14 -7.36 3.95
N LYS A 193 23.23 -6.70 3.23
CA LYS A 193 23.12 -6.69 1.77
C LYS A 193 22.72 -5.30 1.30
N ALA A 194 23.03 -4.98 0.05
CA ALA A 194 22.61 -3.75 -0.59
C ALA A 194 21.09 -3.59 -0.54
N PHE A 195 20.62 -2.38 -0.23
CA PHE A 195 19.20 -2.05 -0.28
C PHE A 195 18.99 -0.57 -0.58
N SER A 196 18.85 -0.22 -1.85
CA SER A 196 18.69 1.15 -2.34
C SER A 196 17.36 1.82 -1.93
N GLY A 197 16.42 1.05 -1.39
CA GLY A 197 15.14 1.53 -0.87
C GLY A 197 15.12 1.77 0.65
N PHE A 198 16.26 1.94 1.32
CA PHE A 198 16.31 2.00 2.78
C PHE A 198 15.50 3.16 3.38
N ASP A 199 15.32 4.28 2.67
CA ASP A 199 14.43 5.36 3.09
C ASP A 199 12.99 4.89 3.31
N TYR A 200 12.50 3.85 2.60
CA TYR A 200 11.19 3.26 2.87
C TYR A 200 11.12 2.53 4.22
N LEU A 201 12.24 2.04 4.74
CA LEU A 201 12.31 1.50 6.08
C LEU A 201 12.44 2.63 7.11
N ALA A 202 13.23 3.64 6.78
CA ALA A 202 13.46 4.81 7.62
C ALA A 202 12.19 5.66 7.86
N GLN A 203 11.16 5.55 7.00
CA GLN A 203 9.85 6.19 7.20
C GLN A 203 8.92 5.40 8.13
N THR A 204 9.23 4.13 8.44
CA THR A 204 8.38 3.33 9.32
C THR A 204 8.39 3.83 10.76
N PRO A 205 7.34 3.57 11.55
CA PRO A 205 7.31 3.93 12.96
C PRO A 205 8.50 3.41 13.78
N ALA A 206 9.13 2.30 13.36
CA ALA A 206 10.28 1.73 14.06
C ALA A 206 11.48 2.69 14.22
N THR A 207 11.55 3.77 13.42
CA THR A 207 12.57 4.83 13.56
C THR A 207 12.10 6.03 14.38
N MET A 208 10.88 6.03 14.90
CA MET A 208 10.41 7.05 15.84
C MET A 208 11.15 6.90 17.16
N PRO A 209 11.82 7.96 17.65
CA PRO A 209 12.67 7.86 18.84
C PRO A 209 11.89 7.43 20.07
N VAL A 210 12.50 6.56 20.87
CA VAL A 210 11.97 6.08 22.15
C VAL A 210 12.97 6.41 23.25
N PRO A 211 12.58 7.23 24.25
CA PRO A 211 13.47 7.53 25.36
C PRO A 211 13.63 6.30 26.24
N ARG A 212 14.84 5.72 26.28
CA ARG A 212 15.13 4.48 27.02
C ARG A 212 14.63 4.50 28.46
N ALA A 213 14.80 5.61 29.15
CA ALA A 213 14.38 5.77 30.55
C ALA A 213 12.85 5.68 30.76
N LYS A 214 12.07 5.79 29.69
CA LYS A 214 10.60 5.76 29.69
C LYS A 214 10.06 4.46 29.08
N ASP A 215 10.92 3.61 28.56
CA ASP A 215 10.47 2.34 27.97
C ASP A 215 9.94 1.38 29.05
N THR A 216 8.78 0.83 28.80
CA THR A 216 8.08 -0.13 29.67
C THR A 216 7.84 -1.48 28.96
N GLY A 217 8.63 -1.78 27.90
CA GLY A 217 8.47 -2.97 27.08
C GLY A 217 7.12 -2.98 26.36
N SER A 218 6.44 -4.12 26.32
CA SER A 218 5.13 -4.26 25.68
C SER A 218 4.03 -3.34 26.25
N LYS A 219 4.25 -2.76 27.44
CA LYS A 219 3.32 -1.80 28.06
C LYS A 219 3.50 -0.37 27.54
N TYR A 220 4.57 -0.08 26.79
CA TYR A 220 4.83 1.25 26.23
C TYR A 220 3.67 1.76 25.34
N ARG A 221 2.92 0.84 24.71
CA ARG A 221 1.68 1.15 23.96
C ARG A 221 0.60 1.87 24.77
N ALA A 222 0.64 1.80 26.11
CA ALA A 222 -0.33 2.50 26.95
C ALA A 222 -0.03 3.99 27.08
N HIS A 223 1.25 4.40 26.96
CA HIS A 223 1.68 5.79 26.93
C HIS A 223 2.96 5.92 26.09
N VAL A 224 2.79 6.27 24.82
CA VAL A 224 3.90 6.55 23.89
C VAL A 224 4.36 7.97 24.08
N PHE A 225 5.66 8.17 24.31
CA PHE A 225 6.25 9.50 24.45
C PHE A 225 6.33 10.19 23.09
N SER A 226 5.53 11.25 22.94
CA SER A 226 5.32 11.92 21.67
C SER A 226 6.45 12.87 21.31
N THR A 227 6.80 12.90 20.02
CA THR A 227 7.71 13.89 19.40
C THR A 227 6.98 14.71 18.33
N GLY A 228 5.75 14.36 18.00
CA GLY A 228 4.87 15.03 17.06
C GLY A 228 4.01 16.12 17.68
N PRO A 229 3.11 16.73 16.87
CA PRO A 229 2.26 17.85 17.31
C PRO A 229 1.16 17.50 18.29
N TYR A 230 0.90 16.21 18.53
CA TYR A 230 -0.10 15.73 19.50
C TYR A 230 0.52 14.75 20.49
N LEU A 231 -0.03 14.72 21.69
CA LEU A 231 0.29 13.74 22.75
C LEU A 231 -0.97 13.08 23.28
N PHE A 232 -0.82 11.91 23.88
CA PHE A 232 -1.93 11.14 24.45
C PHE A 232 -2.39 11.76 25.77
N GLN A 233 -3.64 12.22 25.82
CA GLN A 233 -4.30 12.68 27.04
C GLN A 233 -4.91 11.50 27.83
N THR A 234 -5.57 10.58 27.11
CA THR A 234 -6.15 9.35 27.67
C THR A 234 -5.95 8.20 26.69
N ASN A 235 -5.78 6.99 27.22
CA ASN A 235 -5.75 5.77 26.44
C ASN A 235 -6.39 4.62 27.21
N GLU A 236 -7.65 4.32 26.89
CA GLU A 236 -8.39 3.16 27.37
C GLU A 236 -8.26 2.04 26.33
N LEU A 237 -7.30 1.14 26.54
CA LEU A 237 -6.99 0.05 25.61
C LEU A 237 -8.26 -0.73 25.22
N GLY A 238 -8.43 -0.96 23.92
CA GLY A 238 -9.58 -1.66 23.35
C GLY A 238 -10.88 -0.86 23.31
N LYS A 239 -10.90 0.42 23.73
CA LYS A 239 -12.11 1.24 23.78
C LYS A 239 -11.96 2.57 23.08
N ARG A 240 -11.10 3.42 23.60
CA ARG A 240 -10.95 4.80 23.13
C ARG A 240 -9.61 5.38 23.54
N PHE A 241 -9.03 6.23 22.69
CA PHE A 241 -7.98 7.14 23.13
C PHE A 241 -8.24 8.56 22.64
N THR A 242 -7.64 9.51 23.37
CA THR A 242 -7.77 10.93 23.07
C THR A 242 -6.40 11.56 23.04
N MET A 243 -6.18 12.42 22.04
CA MET A 243 -4.96 13.19 21.88
C MET A 243 -5.27 14.69 21.93
N VAL A 244 -4.33 15.44 22.45
CA VAL A 244 -4.36 16.92 22.52
C VAL A 244 -3.05 17.47 21.97
N ARG A 245 -2.99 18.78 21.69
CA ARG A 245 -1.76 19.42 21.20
C ARG A 245 -0.61 19.22 22.16
N ASN A 246 0.57 18.88 21.61
CA ASN A 246 1.81 18.77 22.38
C ASN A 246 2.45 20.16 22.54
N PRO A 247 2.55 20.70 23.76
CA PRO A 247 3.13 22.02 23.99
C PRO A 247 4.65 22.08 23.75
N GLN A 248 5.33 20.94 23.71
CA GLN A 248 6.77 20.86 23.45
C GLN A 248 7.11 20.74 21.97
N TRP A 249 6.11 20.51 21.10
CA TRP A 249 6.33 20.48 19.66
C TRP A 249 6.56 21.88 19.11
N ASP A 250 7.70 22.07 18.43
CA ASP A 250 8.09 23.35 17.83
C ASP A 250 7.90 23.30 16.30
N PRO A 251 6.98 24.10 15.73
CA PRO A 251 6.76 24.16 14.28
C PRO A 251 8.01 24.61 13.50
N ALA A 252 8.97 25.30 14.13
CA ALA A 252 10.23 25.68 13.46
C ALA A 252 11.09 24.47 13.11
N THR A 253 10.92 23.34 13.81
CA THR A 253 11.62 22.08 13.53
C THR A 253 10.87 21.18 12.57
N ASP A 254 9.63 21.53 12.15
CA ASP A 254 8.73 20.66 11.40
C ASP A 254 8.09 21.38 10.21
N PRO A 255 8.65 21.26 9.01
CA PRO A 255 8.16 21.95 7.83
C PRO A 255 6.89 21.31 7.22
N HIS A 256 6.43 20.17 7.75
CA HIS A 256 5.40 19.36 7.10
C HIS A 256 4.07 19.33 7.83
N ARG A 257 4.06 19.43 9.17
CA ARG A 257 2.85 19.27 9.97
C ARG A 257 2.18 20.59 10.28
N ARG A 258 0.86 20.59 10.09
CA ARG A 258 0.00 21.75 10.42
C ARG A 258 -1.14 21.25 11.33
N PRO A 259 -0.94 21.18 12.65
CA PRO A 259 -1.96 20.67 13.57
C PRO A 259 -3.15 21.64 13.63
N LEU A 260 -4.24 21.32 12.90
CA LEU A 260 -5.44 22.16 12.85
C LEU A 260 -6.41 21.88 14.02
N PRO A 261 -6.83 20.62 14.32
CA PRO A 261 -7.71 20.35 15.46
C PRO A 261 -7.00 20.54 16.81
N ASP A 262 -7.78 20.90 17.84
CA ASP A 262 -7.26 20.96 19.23
C ASP A 262 -7.21 19.58 19.86
N ARG A 263 -8.12 18.70 19.44
CA ARG A 263 -8.33 17.37 19.99
C ARG A 263 -8.59 16.35 18.90
N ILE A 264 -8.13 15.14 19.12
CA ILE A 264 -8.42 13.98 18.28
C ILE A 264 -8.96 12.88 19.21
N THR A 265 -10.08 12.26 18.84
CA THR A 265 -10.66 11.11 19.56
C THR A 265 -10.76 9.93 18.62
N VAL A 266 -10.46 8.74 19.11
CA VAL A 266 -10.58 7.49 18.35
C VAL A 266 -11.37 6.48 19.16
N ASP A 267 -12.53 6.08 18.64
CA ASP A 267 -13.36 5.01 19.19
C ASP A 267 -12.93 3.67 18.57
N LEU A 268 -12.77 2.62 19.37
CA LEU A 268 -12.32 1.29 18.94
C LEU A 268 -13.44 0.27 19.08
N ASN A 269 -13.36 -0.84 18.33
CA ASN A 269 -14.32 -1.94 18.34
C ASN A 269 -15.77 -1.47 18.07
N VAL A 270 -15.94 -0.48 17.19
CA VAL A 270 -17.24 0.03 16.77
C VAL A 270 -17.77 -0.82 15.62
N ASN A 271 -19.07 -1.19 15.66
CA ASN A 271 -19.65 -1.91 14.54
C ASN A 271 -19.48 -1.16 13.20
N ALA A 272 -19.09 -1.86 12.13
CA ALA A 272 -18.78 -1.25 10.85
C ALA A 272 -19.98 -0.51 10.21
N ASP A 273 -21.19 -1.05 10.34
CA ASP A 273 -22.39 -0.38 9.83
C ASP A 273 -22.72 0.89 10.66
N ASP A 274 -22.46 0.88 11.97
CA ASP A 274 -22.58 2.08 12.83
C ASP A 274 -21.55 3.15 12.45
N ILE A 275 -20.31 2.75 12.12
CA ILE A 275 -19.29 3.68 11.59
C ILE A 275 -19.84 4.37 10.32
N ASP A 276 -20.38 3.60 9.37
CA ASP A 276 -20.94 4.13 8.14
C ASP A 276 -22.13 5.07 8.41
N ASP A 277 -23.03 4.70 9.30
CA ASP A 277 -24.18 5.52 9.68
C ASP A 277 -23.75 6.83 10.33
N ARG A 278 -22.78 6.80 11.23
CA ARG A 278 -22.22 8.00 11.90
C ARG A 278 -21.45 8.90 10.93
N LEU A 279 -20.76 8.34 9.93
CA LEU A 279 -20.15 9.12 8.85
C LEU A 279 -21.23 9.85 8.02
N LEU A 280 -22.32 9.14 7.66
CA LEU A 280 -23.40 9.68 6.85
C LEU A 280 -24.28 10.71 7.58
N SER A 281 -24.42 10.62 8.92
CA SER A 281 -25.08 11.61 9.77
C SER A 281 -24.16 12.78 10.11
N GLY A 282 -22.84 12.57 9.99
CA GLY A 282 -21.82 13.53 10.36
C GLY A 282 -21.47 13.48 11.86
N ASP A 283 -21.82 12.45 12.59
CA ASP A 283 -21.42 12.26 14.00
C ASP A 283 -20.02 11.71 14.13
N LEU A 284 -19.47 11.21 13.04
CA LEU A 284 -18.09 10.78 12.88
C LEU A 284 -17.44 11.55 11.73
N ASP A 285 -16.14 11.79 11.80
CA ASP A 285 -15.41 12.52 10.77
C ASP A 285 -14.60 11.57 9.85
N VAL A 286 -14.00 10.51 10.39
CA VAL A 286 -13.13 9.60 9.65
C VAL A 286 -13.30 8.15 10.12
N SER A 287 -13.49 7.22 9.17
CA SER A 287 -13.23 5.79 9.41
C SER A 287 -11.73 5.54 9.25
N VAL A 288 -11.10 4.96 10.28
CA VAL A 288 -9.64 4.84 10.36
C VAL A 288 -9.06 3.90 9.31
N GLU A 289 -9.71 2.76 9.04
CA GLU A 289 -9.12 1.70 8.23
C GLU A 289 -8.79 2.11 6.78
N GLY A 290 -9.41 3.18 6.26
CA GLY A 290 -9.21 3.61 4.88
C GLY A 290 -9.70 2.60 3.82
N SER A 291 -10.38 1.53 4.25
CA SER A 291 -10.91 0.48 3.37
C SER A 291 -12.14 0.93 2.56
N GLY A 292 -12.75 2.06 2.94
CA GLY A 292 -13.97 2.60 2.36
C GLY A 292 -15.25 2.12 3.07
N ILE A 293 -16.37 2.74 2.72
CA ILE A 293 -17.69 2.41 3.25
C ILE A 293 -18.17 1.04 2.76
N GLY A 294 -18.93 0.34 3.60
CA GLY A 294 -19.47 -1.00 3.32
C GLY A 294 -20.52 -1.02 2.20
N PRO A 295 -20.85 -2.22 1.65
CA PRO A 295 -21.77 -2.35 0.52
C PRO A 295 -23.17 -1.73 0.76
N SER A 296 -23.69 -1.84 1.99
CA SER A 296 -24.97 -1.26 2.38
C SER A 296 -24.96 0.26 2.29
N ALA A 297 -23.92 0.90 2.82
CA ALA A 297 -23.72 2.34 2.76
C ALA A 297 -23.44 2.84 1.33
N GLN A 298 -22.68 2.06 0.53
CA GLN A 298 -22.42 2.38 -0.88
C GLN A 298 -23.72 2.57 -1.68
N GLY A 299 -24.71 1.68 -1.52
CA GLY A 299 -26.02 1.81 -2.17
C GLY A 299 -26.72 3.13 -1.80
N ARG A 300 -26.70 3.50 -0.52
CA ARG A 300 -27.32 4.75 0.00
C ARG A 300 -26.59 6.02 -0.46
N VAL A 301 -25.27 5.92 -0.65
CA VAL A 301 -24.44 7.06 -1.05
C VAL A 301 -24.50 7.27 -2.56
N LEU A 302 -24.31 6.21 -3.34
CA LEU A 302 -24.27 6.30 -4.81
C LEU A 302 -25.64 6.61 -5.42
N GLY A 303 -26.73 6.21 -4.75
CA GLY A 303 -28.11 6.51 -5.14
C GLY A 303 -28.55 7.96 -4.91
N TYR A 304 -27.82 8.74 -4.10
CA TYR A 304 -28.19 10.12 -3.77
C TYR A 304 -27.11 11.11 -4.18
N GLN A 305 -27.42 12.01 -5.12
CA GLN A 305 -26.44 12.92 -5.73
C GLN A 305 -25.65 13.75 -4.72
N GLY A 306 -26.31 14.31 -3.69
CA GLY A 306 -25.65 15.12 -2.66
C GLY A 306 -24.62 14.35 -1.83
N ARG A 307 -24.85 13.05 -1.59
CA ARG A 307 -23.88 12.20 -0.90
C ARG A 307 -22.78 11.72 -1.81
N ARG A 308 -23.10 11.43 -3.07
CA ARG A 308 -22.10 11.02 -4.08
C ARG A 308 -21.00 12.07 -4.27
N ALA A 309 -21.33 13.35 -4.18
CA ALA A 309 -20.36 14.45 -4.26
C ALA A 309 -19.30 14.42 -3.13
N ASN A 310 -19.62 13.73 -2.02
CA ASN A 310 -18.74 13.57 -0.87
C ASN A 310 -18.02 12.20 -0.84
N THR A 311 -17.95 11.50 -1.98
CA THR A 311 -17.20 10.24 -2.09
C THR A 311 -15.91 10.44 -2.84
N ASP A 312 -14.90 9.69 -2.42
CA ASP A 312 -13.60 9.63 -3.06
C ASP A 312 -13.24 8.17 -3.34
N SER A 313 -12.74 7.91 -4.54
CA SER A 313 -12.30 6.56 -4.94
C SER A 313 -10.78 6.47 -4.77
N ALA A 314 -10.34 5.86 -3.68
CA ALA A 314 -8.93 5.63 -3.42
C ALA A 314 -8.44 4.39 -4.19
N SER A 315 -7.47 4.57 -5.08
CA SER A 315 -6.69 3.44 -5.60
C SER A 315 -5.74 2.96 -4.51
N VAL A 316 -5.72 1.66 -4.28
CA VAL A 316 -4.82 1.06 -3.29
C VAL A 316 -3.73 0.25 -3.98
N ALA A 317 -2.53 0.17 -3.38
CA ALA A 317 -1.42 -0.60 -3.94
C ALA A 317 -1.65 -2.11 -3.78
N ARG A 318 -2.85 -2.58 -4.18
CA ARG A 318 -3.26 -3.98 -4.12
C ARG A 318 -3.74 -4.48 -5.47
N LEU A 319 -3.24 -5.65 -5.84
CA LEU A 319 -3.72 -6.42 -6.97
C LEU A 319 -4.43 -7.68 -6.46
N TRP A 320 -5.65 -7.91 -6.95
CA TRP A 320 -6.30 -9.21 -6.92
C TRP A 320 -5.96 -9.94 -8.22
N PHE A 321 -5.40 -11.13 -8.14
CA PHE A 321 -4.91 -11.89 -9.30
C PHE A 321 -5.08 -13.38 -9.09
N THR A 322 -4.90 -14.14 -10.16
CA THR A 322 -4.81 -15.59 -10.11
C THR A 322 -3.42 -16.00 -10.59
N ALA A 323 -2.62 -16.63 -9.73
CA ALA A 323 -1.33 -17.18 -10.12
C ALA A 323 -1.52 -18.39 -11.02
N LEU A 324 -0.67 -18.52 -12.03
CA LEU A 324 -0.59 -19.65 -12.94
C LEU A 324 0.66 -20.46 -12.57
N ASN A 325 0.45 -21.52 -11.79
CA ASN A 325 1.53 -22.27 -11.17
C ASN A 325 2.28 -23.14 -12.19
N ALA A 326 3.45 -22.70 -12.61
CA ALA A 326 4.28 -23.40 -13.57
C ALA A 326 4.89 -24.72 -13.04
N ASP A 327 4.83 -25.00 -11.74
CA ASP A 327 5.23 -26.30 -11.18
C ASP A 327 4.16 -27.40 -11.40
N VAL A 328 2.98 -27.04 -11.94
CA VAL A 328 1.83 -27.96 -12.15
C VAL A 328 1.53 -28.12 -13.65
N ALA A 329 1.72 -29.32 -14.18
CA ALA A 329 1.39 -29.63 -15.58
C ALA A 329 -0.13 -29.46 -15.84
N PRO A 330 -0.52 -28.98 -17.04
CA PRO A 330 0.32 -28.63 -18.18
C PRO A 330 0.75 -27.14 -18.16
N LEU A 331 0.60 -26.43 -17.02
CA LEU A 331 0.96 -25.01 -16.90
C LEU A 331 2.48 -24.77 -16.80
N ASP A 332 3.31 -25.83 -16.76
CA ASP A 332 4.75 -25.78 -17.05
C ASP A 332 5.02 -25.30 -18.48
N ASN A 333 4.10 -25.54 -19.43
CA ASN A 333 4.16 -25.01 -20.77
C ASN A 333 3.58 -23.58 -20.83
N ILE A 334 4.36 -22.62 -21.33
CA ILE A 334 3.97 -21.21 -21.45
C ILE A 334 2.71 -21.02 -22.32
N HIS A 335 2.52 -21.81 -23.38
CA HIS A 335 1.36 -21.70 -24.25
C HIS A 335 0.07 -22.12 -23.55
N CYS A 336 0.14 -23.09 -22.62
CA CYS A 336 -0.99 -23.43 -21.77
C CYS A 336 -1.36 -22.26 -20.83
N ARG A 337 -0.37 -21.56 -20.26
CA ARG A 337 -0.61 -20.37 -19.44
C ARG A 337 -1.19 -19.22 -20.26
N LYS A 338 -0.67 -18.96 -21.47
CA LYS A 338 -1.21 -17.95 -22.40
C LYS A 338 -2.66 -18.25 -22.80
N ALA A 339 -2.99 -19.52 -23.01
CA ALA A 339 -4.37 -19.93 -23.29
C ALA A 339 -5.33 -19.54 -22.16
N VAL A 340 -4.91 -19.69 -20.89
CA VAL A 340 -5.68 -19.24 -19.73
C VAL A 340 -5.89 -17.73 -19.76
N LEU A 341 -4.83 -16.95 -20.03
CA LEU A 341 -4.90 -15.48 -20.06
C LEU A 341 -5.84 -14.96 -21.16
N TYR A 342 -5.78 -15.55 -22.35
CA TYR A 342 -6.70 -15.19 -23.44
C TYR A 342 -8.15 -15.63 -23.17
N ALA A 343 -8.39 -16.79 -22.55
CA ALA A 343 -9.73 -17.27 -22.30
C ALA A 343 -10.46 -16.56 -21.13
N ALA A 344 -9.72 -15.87 -20.27
CA ALA A 344 -10.24 -15.31 -19.03
C ALA A 344 -11.20 -14.13 -19.25
N ASP A 345 -12.38 -14.17 -18.61
CA ASP A 345 -13.30 -13.02 -18.46
C ASP A 345 -12.84 -12.11 -17.32
N ARG A 346 -11.97 -11.13 -17.63
CA ARG A 346 -11.50 -10.13 -16.66
C ARG A 346 -12.62 -9.16 -16.23
N ALA A 347 -13.63 -8.95 -17.07
CA ALA A 347 -14.82 -8.19 -16.69
C ALA A 347 -15.66 -8.95 -15.64
N GLY A 348 -15.77 -10.28 -15.76
CA GLY A 348 -16.36 -11.17 -14.75
C GLY A 348 -15.58 -11.13 -13.44
N TYR A 349 -14.26 -11.16 -13.53
CA TYR A 349 -13.36 -11.00 -12.39
C TYR A 349 -13.65 -9.68 -11.65
N GLN A 350 -13.71 -8.54 -12.37
CA GLN A 350 -14.03 -7.24 -11.78
C GLN A 350 -15.41 -7.24 -11.11
N ARG A 351 -16.43 -7.86 -11.74
CA ARG A 351 -17.78 -7.97 -11.12
C ARG A 351 -17.74 -8.70 -9.78
N ALA A 352 -16.95 -9.78 -9.66
CA ALA A 352 -16.78 -10.51 -8.41
C ALA A 352 -16.19 -9.64 -7.28
N TYR A 353 -15.38 -8.64 -7.63
CA TYR A 353 -14.78 -7.70 -6.68
C TYR A 353 -15.60 -6.42 -6.48
N GLY A 354 -16.83 -6.32 -6.97
CA GLY A 354 -17.73 -5.19 -6.75
C GLY A 354 -17.79 -4.21 -7.94
N GLY A 355 -17.38 -4.66 -9.11
CA GLY A 355 -17.41 -3.87 -10.35
C GLY A 355 -16.41 -2.69 -10.31
N PRO A 356 -16.70 -1.60 -11.06
CA PRO A 356 -15.80 -0.44 -11.14
C PRO A 356 -15.55 0.26 -9.79
N THR A 357 -16.47 0.13 -8.83
CA THR A 357 -16.31 0.69 -7.48
C THR A 357 -15.28 -0.11 -6.66
N GLY A 358 -15.21 -1.41 -6.86
CA GLY A 358 -14.25 -2.29 -6.16
C GLY A 358 -12.85 -2.30 -6.78
N GLY A 359 -12.70 -1.80 -8.01
CA GLY A 359 -11.40 -1.65 -8.67
C GLY A 359 -11.46 -1.52 -10.18
N GLU A 360 -10.29 -1.28 -10.76
CA GLU A 360 -10.08 -1.27 -12.22
C GLU A 360 -9.64 -2.65 -12.71
N ILE A 361 -10.03 -3.02 -13.94
CA ILE A 361 -9.52 -4.23 -14.56
C ILE A 361 -8.00 -4.10 -14.71
N ALA A 362 -7.28 -5.02 -14.09
CA ALA A 362 -5.84 -5.08 -14.18
C ALA A 362 -5.39 -5.79 -15.47
N THR A 363 -4.35 -5.26 -16.09
CA THR A 363 -3.77 -5.82 -17.32
C THR A 363 -2.31 -6.24 -17.15
N ASN A 364 -1.68 -5.81 -16.05
CA ASN A 364 -0.34 -6.19 -15.61
C ASN A 364 -0.29 -6.20 -14.08
N MET A 365 0.87 -6.57 -13.49
CA MET A 365 0.96 -6.84 -12.06
C MET A 365 1.02 -5.56 -11.21
N LEU A 366 1.85 -4.57 -11.59
CA LEU A 366 2.05 -3.39 -10.77
C LEU A 366 0.80 -2.50 -10.70
N PRO A 367 0.26 -2.24 -9.48
CA PRO A 367 -0.82 -1.27 -9.31
C PRO A 367 -0.40 0.14 -9.76
N PRO A 368 -1.31 0.93 -10.37
CA PRO A 368 -0.99 2.26 -10.92
C PRO A 368 -0.46 3.29 -9.92
N VAL A 369 -0.68 3.07 -8.62
CA VAL A 369 -0.18 3.95 -7.53
C VAL A 369 1.29 3.69 -7.17
N ILE A 370 1.87 2.59 -7.64
CA ILE A 370 3.31 2.33 -7.47
C ILE A 370 4.09 3.30 -8.39
N PRO A 371 5.01 4.11 -7.85
CA PRO A 371 5.79 5.05 -8.64
C PRO A 371 6.52 4.36 -9.82
N GLY A 372 6.35 4.92 -11.00
CA GLY A 372 6.92 4.38 -12.24
C GLY A 372 6.11 3.25 -12.89
N ALA A 373 5.03 2.76 -12.25
CA ALA A 373 4.17 1.74 -12.85
C ALA A 373 3.65 2.18 -14.22
N GLN A 374 3.66 1.27 -15.18
CA GLN A 374 3.14 1.49 -16.53
C GLN A 374 1.95 0.56 -16.78
N ARG A 375 0.96 1.05 -17.53
CA ARG A 375 -0.17 0.25 -17.97
C ARG A 375 0.15 -0.34 -19.34
N PHE A 376 0.07 -1.64 -19.47
CA PHE A 376 0.17 -2.37 -20.73
C PHE A 376 -0.75 -3.62 -20.68
N ASP A 377 -1.19 -4.10 -21.84
CA ASP A 377 -2.01 -5.32 -21.98
C ASP A 377 -1.39 -6.22 -23.07
N LEU A 378 -0.79 -7.32 -22.65
CA LEU A 378 -0.20 -8.30 -23.57
C LEU A 378 -1.23 -9.34 -24.04
N TYR A 379 -2.39 -9.41 -23.38
CA TYR A 379 -3.45 -10.38 -23.66
C TYR A 379 -4.80 -9.66 -23.83
N PRO A 380 -4.90 -8.72 -24.81
CA PRO A 380 -6.14 -7.97 -25.00
C PRO A 380 -7.26 -8.90 -25.46
N SER A 381 -8.48 -8.61 -25.03
CA SER A 381 -9.66 -9.32 -25.45
C SER A 381 -10.86 -8.38 -25.60
N PRO A 382 -11.83 -8.70 -26.48
CA PRO A 382 -13.00 -7.86 -26.70
C PRO A 382 -13.77 -7.63 -25.39
N LYS A 383 -13.91 -6.36 -24.99
CA LYS A 383 -14.59 -5.95 -23.73
C LYS A 383 -14.03 -6.64 -22.47
N HIS A 384 -12.80 -7.11 -22.50
CA HIS A 384 -12.16 -7.90 -21.45
C HIS A 384 -12.91 -9.21 -21.08
N MET A 385 -13.68 -9.79 -22.02
CA MET A 385 -14.50 -10.99 -21.78
C MET A 385 -13.87 -12.29 -22.31
N GLY A 386 -12.58 -12.26 -22.61
CA GLY A 386 -11.82 -13.37 -23.19
C GLY A 386 -11.85 -13.41 -24.71
N ASP A 387 -10.73 -13.84 -25.31
CA ASP A 387 -10.58 -14.17 -26.73
C ASP A 387 -10.40 -15.68 -26.88
N ILE A 388 -11.51 -16.35 -27.18
CA ILE A 388 -11.54 -17.82 -27.28
C ILE A 388 -10.78 -18.32 -28.51
N ALA A 389 -10.71 -17.53 -29.58
CA ALA A 389 -9.99 -17.93 -30.81
C ALA A 389 -8.47 -17.95 -30.53
N MET A 390 -7.95 -16.89 -29.91
CA MET A 390 -6.55 -16.85 -29.49
C MET A 390 -6.24 -17.93 -28.46
N ALA A 391 -7.11 -18.15 -27.47
CA ALA A 391 -6.94 -19.20 -26.47
C ALA A 391 -6.80 -20.59 -27.11
N LYS A 392 -7.63 -20.92 -28.12
CA LYS A 392 -7.53 -22.18 -28.86
C LYS A 392 -6.26 -22.31 -29.70
N THR A 393 -5.76 -21.19 -30.24
CA THR A 393 -4.47 -21.17 -30.93
C THR A 393 -3.33 -21.53 -29.97
N GLU A 394 -3.32 -20.92 -28.77
CA GLU A 394 -2.33 -21.22 -27.73
C GLU A 394 -2.47 -22.67 -27.21
N LEU A 395 -3.69 -23.20 -27.06
CA LEU A 395 -3.92 -24.59 -26.68
C LEU A 395 -3.36 -25.60 -27.72
N ALA A 396 -3.45 -25.28 -28.99
CA ALA A 396 -2.84 -26.11 -30.03
C ALA A 396 -1.31 -26.11 -29.91
N GLN A 397 -0.69 -24.98 -29.65
CA GLN A 397 0.76 -24.85 -29.43
C GLN A 397 1.20 -25.53 -28.12
N CYS A 398 0.36 -25.52 -27.12
CA CYS A 398 0.56 -26.21 -25.85
C CYS A 398 0.49 -27.76 -25.99
N GLY A 399 0.02 -28.31 -27.13
CA GLY A 399 -0.19 -29.73 -27.31
C GLY A 399 -1.53 -30.25 -26.73
N ALA A 400 -2.41 -29.33 -26.32
CA ALA A 400 -3.73 -29.65 -25.75
C ALA A 400 -4.87 -28.98 -26.55
N PRO A 401 -5.04 -29.26 -27.85
CA PRO A 401 -5.98 -28.55 -28.74
C PRO A 401 -7.45 -28.66 -28.29
N ASN A 402 -7.79 -29.68 -27.50
CA ASN A 402 -9.13 -29.89 -26.92
C ASN A 402 -9.25 -29.35 -25.48
N GLY A 403 -8.22 -28.68 -24.97
CA GLY A 403 -8.16 -28.19 -23.60
C GLY A 403 -7.54 -29.19 -22.63
N PHE A 404 -7.55 -28.81 -21.34
CA PHE A 404 -7.02 -29.61 -20.25
C PHE A 404 -7.84 -29.42 -18.97
N THR A 405 -7.54 -30.21 -17.93
CA THR A 405 -8.18 -30.10 -16.60
C THR A 405 -7.12 -29.73 -15.56
N THR A 406 -7.42 -28.75 -14.70
CA THR A 406 -6.59 -28.38 -13.57
C THR A 406 -7.44 -27.84 -12.41
N GLY A 407 -6.85 -27.76 -11.19
CA GLY A 407 -7.52 -27.18 -10.03
C GLY A 407 -7.40 -25.66 -9.98
N ILE A 408 -8.46 -25.00 -9.50
CA ILE A 408 -8.43 -23.61 -9.06
C ILE A 408 -8.70 -23.54 -7.55
N SER A 409 -7.77 -22.99 -6.78
CA SER A 409 -7.91 -22.84 -5.35
C SER A 409 -8.21 -21.41 -4.93
N TYR A 410 -8.91 -21.26 -3.80
CA TYR A 410 -9.23 -19.98 -3.19
C TYR A 410 -9.42 -20.13 -1.67
N ARG A 411 -9.43 -19.02 -0.91
CA ARG A 411 -9.67 -18.99 0.53
C ARG A 411 -11.16 -19.10 0.82
N ALA A 412 -11.56 -20.18 1.51
CA ALA A 412 -12.97 -20.57 1.68
C ALA A 412 -13.85 -19.48 2.30
N GLU A 413 -13.29 -18.70 3.23
CA GLU A 413 -13.99 -17.63 3.96
C GLU A 413 -14.09 -16.31 3.16
N ARG A 414 -13.64 -16.30 1.89
CA ARG A 414 -13.66 -15.12 1.02
C ARG A 414 -14.65 -15.26 -0.15
N PRO A 415 -15.88 -14.75 -0.01
CA PRO A 415 -16.91 -14.88 -1.04
C PRO A 415 -16.52 -14.31 -2.41
N LYS A 416 -15.74 -13.22 -2.44
CA LYS A 416 -15.24 -12.60 -3.68
C LYS A 416 -14.29 -13.54 -4.43
N GLU A 417 -13.44 -14.28 -3.71
CA GLU A 417 -12.52 -15.25 -4.32
C GLU A 417 -13.28 -16.47 -4.87
N LYS A 418 -14.31 -16.93 -4.15
CA LYS A 418 -15.22 -17.97 -4.65
C LYS A 418 -15.89 -17.54 -5.96
N ALA A 419 -16.50 -16.35 -5.97
CA ALA A 419 -17.14 -15.80 -7.17
C ALA A 419 -16.15 -15.65 -8.35
N THR A 420 -14.90 -15.32 -8.07
CA THR A 420 -13.82 -15.26 -9.06
C THR A 420 -13.52 -16.65 -9.63
N ALA A 421 -13.36 -17.66 -8.77
CA ALA A 421 -13.09 -19.02 -9.20
C ALA A 421 -14.23 -19.56 -10.09
N GLU A 422 -15.48 -19.29 -9.73
CA GLU A 422 -16.68 -19.66 -10.52
C GLU A 422 -16.74 -18.93 -11.87
N ALA A 423 -16.43 -17.62 -11.91
CA ALA A 423 -16.38 -16.85 -13.14
C ALA A 423 -15.27 -17.34 -14.09
N LEU A 424 -14.10 -17.67 -13.56
CA LEU A 424 -13.00 -18.25 -14.35
C LEU A 424 -13.34 -19.67 -14.83
N GLN A 425 -13.99 -20.50 -14.01
CA GLN A 425 -14.44 -21.83 -14.41
C GLN A 425 -15.37 -21.73 -15.64
N GLN A 426 -16.34 -20.81 -15.62
CA GLN A 426 -17.26 -20.61 -16.73
C GLN A 426 -16.56 -20.06 -17.99
N SER A 427 -15.69 -19.08 -17.84
CA SER A 427 -15.03 -18.44 -18.99
C SER A 427 -14.03 -19.39 -19.67
N LEU A 428 -13.21 -20.10 -18.89
CA LEU A 428 -12.19 -20.99 -19.41
C LEU A 428 -12.78 -22.25 -20.05
N ALA A 429 -13.94 -22.73 -19.57
CA ALA A 429 -14.66 -23.84 -20.16
C ALA A 429 -15.03 -23.61 -21.65
N ARG A 430 -15.23 -22.34 -22.05
CA ARG A 430 -15.50 -21.97 -23.46
C ARG A 430 -14.33 -22.30 -24.40
N ALA A 431 -13.12 -22.35 -23.90
CA ALA A 431 -11.94 -22.76 -24.64
C ALA A 431 -11.61 -24.26 -24.48
N GLY A 432 -12.31 -24.98 -23.60
CA GLY A 432 -12.05 -26.37 -23.29
C GLY A 432 -11.20 -26.59 -22.02
N ILE A 433 -10.82 -25.53 -21.33
CA ILE A 433 -10.07 -25.65 -20.07
C ILE A 433 -11.06 -25.86 -18.92
N LYS A 434 -10.98 -27.03 -18.26
CA LYS A 434 -11.86 -27.41 -17.17
C LYS A 434 -11.20 -27.14 -15.82
N LEU A 435 -11.88 -26.38 -14.96
CA LEU A 435 -11.39 -26.06 -13.61
C LEU A 435 -12.14 -26.85 -12.55
N GLU A 436 -11.39 -27.50 -11.65
CA GLU A 436 -11.90 -28.12 -10.43
C GLU A 436 -11.77 -27.10 -9.28
N ILE A 437 -12.89 -26.66 -8.73
CA ILE A 437 -12.89 -25.66 -7.64
C ILE A 437 -12.50 -26.32 -6.31
N LYS A 438 -11.43 -25.80 -5.66
CA LYS A 438 -10.83 -26.36 -4.46
C LYS A 438 -10.69 -25.28 -3.37
N PRO A 439 -11.68 -25.12 -2.47
CA PRO A 439 -11.58 -24.19 -1.33
C PRO A 439 -10.64 -24.72 -0.24
N TYR A 440 -9.87 -23.83 0.37
CA TYR A 440 -9.03 -24.13 1.52
C TYR A 440 -9.16 -23.04 2.60
N PRO A 441 -8.98 -23.39 3.91
CA PRO A 441 -9.06 -22.44 5.00
C PRO A 441 -8.09 -21.26 4.85
N LEU A 442 -8.57 -20.04 5.11
CA LEU A 442 -7.79 -18.79 5.04
C LEU A 442 -6.52 -18.84 5.89
N ALA A 443 -6.64 -19.28 7.16
CA ALA A 443 -5.53 -19.27 8.10
C ALA A 443 -4.32 -20.11 7.64
N ASP A 444 -4.59 -21.17 6.90
CA ASP A 444 -3.57 -22.14 6.47
C ASP A 444 -3.28 -22.10 4.97
N TYR A 445 -3.93 -21.21 4.24
CA TYR A 445 -3.91 -21.18 2.78
C TYR A 445 -2.50 -21.20 2.18
N LEU A 446 -1.64 -20.33 2.65
CA LEU A 446 -0.25 -20.29 2.20
C LEU A 446 0.64 -21.30 2.94
N ARG A 447 0.38 -21.52 4.22
CA ARG A 447 1.24 -22.36 5.05
C ARG A 447 1.16 -23.83 4.70
N LEU A 448 -0.07 -24.36 4.51
CA LEU A 448 -0.29 -25.81 4.33
C LEU A 448 -0.76 -26.20 2.92
N TYR A 449 -1.33 -25.26 2.16
CA TYR A 449 -2.03 -25.57 0.90
C TYR A 449 -1.40 -24.87 -0.31
N ALA A 450 -1.96 -23.79 -0.78
CA ALA A 450 -1.57 -23.14 -2.03
C ALA A 450 -0.12 -22.62 -2.04
N GLY A 451 0.38 -22.14 -0.90
CA GLY A 451 1.76 -21.67 -0.76
C GLY A 451 2.77 -22.77 -0.41
N LYS A 452 2.37 -24.06 -0.39
CA LYS A 452 3.26 -25.21 -0.19
C LYS A 452 3.45 -25.96 -1.51
N PRO A 453 4.63 -25.88 -2.15
CA PRO A 453 4.85 -26.38 -3.51
C PRO A 453 4.45 -27.84 -3.71
N ASP A 454 4.90 -28.74 -2.83
CA ASP A 454 4.59 -30.17 -2.94
C ASP A 454 3.07 -30.44 -2.82
N PHE A 455 2.38 -29.72 -1.94
CA PHE A 455 0.94 -29.85 -1.81
C PHE A 455 0.22 -29.35 -3.06
N ALA A 456 0.60 -28.17 -3.55
CA ALA A 456 0.00 -27.59 -4.75
C ALA A 456 0.16 -28.52 -5.96
N LYS A 457 1.35 -29.09 -6.14
CA LYS A 457 1.64 -30.06 -7.20
C LYS A 457 0.85 -31.36 -7.04
N ALA A 458 0.86 -31.97 -5.85
CA ALA A 458 0.14 -33.22 -5.59
C ALA A 458 -1.38 -33.11 -5.74
N ASN A 459 -1.94 -31.91 -5.52
CA ASN A 459 -3.36 -31.64 -5.63
C ASN A 459 -3.75 -30.93 -6.94
N ASN A 460 -2.84 -30.87 -7.93
CA ASN A 460 -3.09 -30.24 -9.22
C ASN A 460 -3.64 -28.79 -9.10
N LEU A 461 -3.05 -27.96 -8.22
CA LEU A 461 -3.45 -26.57 -8.04
C LEU A 461 -2.73 -25.70 -9.08
N GLY A 462 -3.21 -25.73 -10.32
CA GLY A 462 -2.62 -24.95 -11.41
C GLY A 462 -3.00 -23.46 -11.36
N LEU A 463 -4.22 -23.15 -10.90
CA LEU A 463 -4.69 -21.79 -10.71
C LEU A 463 -4.89 -21.50 -9.22
N ILE A 464 -4.34 -20.38 -8.75
CA ILE A 464 -4.39 -20.01 -7.34
C ILE A 464 -4.90 -18.59 -7.22
N VAL A 465 -6.16 -18.40 -6.76
CA VAL A 465 -6.74 -17.07 -6.53
C VAL A 465 -6.08 -16.46 -5.31
N TYR A 466 -5.50 -15.27 -5.49
CA TYR A 466 -4.77 -14.57 -4.44
C TYR A 466 -4.85 -13.05 -4.60
N GLY A 467 -4.33 -12.33 -3.65
CA GLY A 467 -4.19 -10.89 -3.70
C GLY A 467 -2.99 -10.44 -2.88
N TRP A 468 -2.27 -9.47 -3.40
CA TRP A 468 -1.11 -8.88 -2.75
C TRP A 468 -1.26 -7.37 -2.66
N GLY A 469 -0.82 -6.79 -1.55
CA GLY A 469 -0.71 -5.35 -1.35
C GLY A 469 0.71 -4.99 -0.99
N ALA A 470 1.22 -3.90 -1.56
CA ALA A 470 2.53 -3.38 -1.20
C ALA A 470 2.52 -2.81 0.21
N ASP A 471 3.57 -3.06 0.98
CA ASP A 471 3.75 -2.49 2.32
C ASP A 471 4.13 -0.99 2.25
N TRP A 472 4.71 -0.58 1.13
CA TRP A 472 4.93 0.82 0.74
C TRP A 472 4.89 0.92 -0.80
N PRO A 473 4.59 2.10 -1.37
CA PRO A 473 4.45 2.26 -2.81
C PRO A 473 5.83 2.27 -3.51
N ASP A 474 6.45 1.10 -3.61
CA ASP A 474 7.67 0.83 -4.36
C ASP A 474 7.59 -0.55 -5.03
N GLY A 475 8.25 -0.71 -6.17
CA GLY A 475 8.24 -1.98 -6.91
C GLY A 475 8.84 -3.13 -6.11
N TYR A 476 9.83 -2.90 -5.25
CA TYR A 476 10.38 -3.93 -4.39
C TYR A 476 9.35 -4.46 -3.39
N GLY A 477 8.66 -3.57 -2.67
CA GLY A 477 7.63 -3.94 -1.70
C GLY A 477 6.45 -4.71 -2.31
N PHE A 478 6.30 -4.65 -3.63
CA PHE A 478 5.26 -5.38 -4.36
C PHE A 478 5.81 -6.65 -5.05
N LEU A 479 6.82 -6.52 -5.91
CA LEU A 479 7.28 -7.61 -6.78
C LEU A 479 8.17 -8.63 -6.09
N SER A 480 9.03 -8.23 -5.14
CA SER A 480 9.98 -9.16 -4.52
C SER A 480 9.30 -10.37 -3.88
N GLN A 481 8.15 -10.16 -3.24
CA GLN A 481 7.39 -11.21 -2.58
C GLN A 481 6.65 -12.15 -3.54
N LEU A 482 6.41 -11.71 -4.77
CA LEU A 482 5.64 -12.46 -5.76
C LEU A 482 6.51 -13.13 -6.83
N VAL A 483 7.72 -12.62 -7.04
CA VAL A 483 8.54 -12.96 -8.22
C VAL A 483 9.88 -13.59 -7.85
N ASP A 484 10.53 -13.23 -6.73
CA ASP A 484 11.81 -13.80 -6.35
C ASP A 484 11.70 -15.31 -6.14
N SER A 485 12.33 -16.09 -7.02
CA SER A 485 12.25 -17.55 -6.98
C SER A 485 13.05 -18.16 -5.83
N ARG A 486 14.04 -17.42 -5.31
CA ARG A 486 14.98 -17.86 -4.27
C ARG A 486 14.36 -17.87 -2.87
N VAL A 487 13.22 -17.15 -2.69
CA VAL A 487 12.50 -17.13 -1.41
C VAL A 487 11.48 -18.26 -1.28
N ILE A 488 11.27 -19.06 -2.33
CA ILE A 488 10.34 -20.19 -2.31
C ILE A 488 10.86 -21.28 -1.37
N ARG A 489 10.09 -21.57 -0.32
CA ARG A 489 10.38 -22.56 0.71
C ARG A 489 9.54 -23.83 0.50
N SER A 490 10.16 -25.01 0.61
CA SER A 490 9.46 -26.30 0.56
C SER A 490 8.49 -26.48 1.74
N THR A 491 8.74 -25.81 2.87
CA THR A 491 7.90 -25.90 4.07
C THR A 491 6.54 -25.20 3.93
N GLY A 492 6.38 -24.32 2.93
CA GLY A 492 5.16 -23.51 2.72
C GLY A 492 5.28 -22.09 3.24
N GLY A 493 4.18 -21.35 3.23
CA GLY A 493 4.12 -19.94 3.58
C GLY A 493 4.60 -19.02 2.45
N ASN A 494 4.63 -19.50 1.21
CA ASN A 494 5.09 -18.72 0.08
C ASN A 494 3.98 -17.84 -0.50
N THR A 495 4.34 -16.61 -0.81
CA THR A 495 3.54 -15.65 -1.58
C THR A 495 3.90 -15.67 -3.07
N ASN A 496 5.13 -16.08 -3.41
CA ASN A 496 5.46 -16.51 -4.76
C ASN A 496 4.85 -17.90 -5.02
N LEU A 497 3.84 -17.95 -5.88
CA LEU A 497 2.99 -19.13 -6.12
C LEU A 497 3.36 -19.85 -7.43
N GLY A 498 4.66 -19.94 -7.72
CA GLY A 498 5.18 -20.71 -8.85
C GLY A 498 5.91 -19.90 -9.92
N VAL A 499 6.27 -18.63 -9.66
CA VAL A 499 7.17 -17.88 -10.56
C VAL A 499 8.58 -18.38 -10.34
N ARG A 500 9.21 -18.90 -11.39
CA ARG A 500 10.61 -19.37 -11.38
C ARG A 500 11.33 -18.79 -12.59
N ASP A 501 11.90 -17.59 -12.41
CA ASP A 501 12.57 -16.87 -13.47
C ASP A 501 13.89 -16.27 -12.99
N PRO A 502 15.02 -16.95 -13.27
CA PRO A 502 16.35 -16.47 -12.88
C PRO A 502 16.72 -15.09 -13.44
N ALA A 503 16.15 -14.68 -14.57
CA ALA A 503 16.41 -13.34 -15.10
C ALA A 503 15.65 -12.26 -14.33
N ALA A 504 14.42 -12.56 -13.86
CA ALA A 504 13.70 -11.69 -12.95
C ALA A 504 14.45 -11.57 -11.58
N ASP A 505 15.00 -12.68 -11.08
CA ASP A 505 15.83 -12.67 -9.86
C ASP A 505 17.05 -11.75 -10.01
N GLN A 506 17.74 -11.79 -11.18
CA GLN A 506 18.86 -10.88 -11.47
C GLN A 506 18.42 -9.41 -11.56
N MET A 507 17.26 -9.13 -12.14
CA MET A 507 16.71 -7.77 -12.19
C MET A 507 16.35 -7.27 -10.79
N LEU A 508 15.84 -8.12 -9.91
CA LEU A 508 15.62 -7.78 -8.49
C LEU A 508 16.94 -7.39 -7.82
N ASP A 509 18.00 -8.15 -8.01
CA ASP A 509 19.32 -7.83 -7.45
C ASP A 509 19.88 -6.51 -8.01
N GLN A 510 19.72 -6.27 -9.32
CA GLN A 510 20.10 -5.00 -9.94
C GLN A 510 19.33 -3.81 -9.33
N ALA A 511 18.04 -3.96 -9.10
CA ALA A 511 17.24 -2.91 -8.50
C ALA A 511 17.68 -2.58 -7.06
N LEU A 512 18.10 -3.58 -6.29
CA LEU A 512 18.58 -3.38 -4.90
C LEU A 512 19.86 -2.54 -4.81
N VAL A 513 20.71 -2.53 -5.83
CA VAL A 513 21.94 -1.71 -5.87
C VAL A 513 21.77 -0.41 -6.65
N THR A 514 20.63 -0.22 -7.35
CA THR A 514 20.37 0.99 -8.14
C THR A 514 19.81 2.09 -7.24
N THR A 515 20.63 3.07 -6.89
CA THR A 515 20.26 4.18 -6.01
C THR A 515 19.43 5.27 -6.72
N ASP A 516 19.61 5.45 -8.04
CA ASP A 516 18.78 6.37 -8.82
C ASP A 516 17.32 5.88 -8.87
N PRO A 517 16.35 6.65 -8.35
CA PRO A 517 14.96 6.21 -8.27
C PRO A 517 14.30 5.98 -9.64
N VAL A 518 14.66 6.79 -10.65
CA VAL A 518 14.07 6.69 -11.99
C VAL A 518 14.59 5.43 -12.70
N ALA A 519 15.89 5.20 -12.66
CA ALA A 519 16.50 3.98 -13.19
C ALA A 519 15.93 2.73 -12.50
N ARG A 520 15.76 2.75 -11.18
CA ARG A 520 15.16 1.66 -10.40
C ARG A 520 13.72 1.40 -10.82
N GLN A 521 12.89 2.43 -11.03
CA GLN A 521 11.52 2.28 -11.50
C GLN A 521 11.44 1.59 -12.87
N GLN A 522 12.38 1.84 -13.78
CA GLN A 522 12.42 1.15 -15.07
C GLN A 522 12.73 -0.35 -14.93
N ILE A 523 13.52 -0.73 -13.93
CA ILE A 523 13.76 -2.15 -13.63
C ILE A 523 12.48 -2.81 -13.14
N TRP A 524 11.70 -2.18 -12.27
CA TRP A 524 10.40 -2.69 -11.82
C TRP A 524 9.42 -2.92 -12.97
N VAL A 525 9.33 -1.97 -13.90
CA VAL A 525 8.50 -2.12 -15.11
C VAL A 525 8.98 -3.29 -15.97
N SER A 526 10.30 -3.48 -16.08
CA SER A 526 10.88 -4.58 -16.86
C SER A 526 10.55 -5.94 -16.23
N ILE A 527 10.61 -6.04 -14.89
CA ILE A 527 10.21 -7.27 -14.18
C ILE A 527 8.72 -7.54 -14.38
N ASP A 528 7.85 -6.53 -14.21
CA ASP A 528 6.41 -6.68 -14.42
C ASP A 528 6.10 -7.17 -15.84
N ARG A 529 6.72 -6.55 -16.85
CA ARG A 529 6.57 -6.97 -18.25
C ARG A 529 6.99 -8.41 -18.46
N ARG A 530 8.13 -8.82 -17.89
CA ARG A 530 8.65 -10.18 -18.02
C ARG A 530 7.72 -11.22 -17.39
N VAL A 531 7.19 -10.96 -16.19
CA VAL A 531 6.19 -11.82 -15.53
C VAL A 531 4.96 -12.01 -16.42
N MET A 532 4.53 -10.95 -17.10
CA MET A 532 3.40 -10.99 -18.02
C MET A 532 3.75 -11.69 -19.35
N GLU A 533 4.94 -11.50 -19.91
CA GLU A 533 5.41 -12.20 -21.13
C GLU A 533 5.48 -13.71 -20.92
N ASP A 534 5.95 -14.13 -19.74
CA ASP A 534 6.03 -15.53 -19.32
C ASP A 534 4.69 -16.09 -18.78
N ALA A 535 3.65 -15.25 -18.74
CA ALA A 535 2.29 -15.63 -18.38
C ALA A 535 2.17 -16.30 -16.99
N PHE A 536 2.93 -15.85 -15.98
CA PHE A 536 2.88 -16.44 -14.63
C PHE A 536 1.67 -16.01 -13.82
N ALA A 537 0.97 -14.96 -14.21
CA ALA A 537 -0.18 -14.44 -13.48
C ALA A 537 -1.28 -13.96 -14.43
N LEU A 538 -2.53 -14.15 -14.02
CA LEU A 538 -3.70 -13.50 -14.59
C LEU A 538 -4.05 -12.31 -13.68
N PRO A 539 -3.68 -11.07 -14.04
CA PRO A 539 -4.13 -9.89 -13.33
C PRO A 539 -5.65 -9.75 -13.41
N GLY A 540 -6.30 -9.53 -12.27
CA GLY A 540 -7.76 -9.39 -12.21
C GLY A 540 -8.18 -7.94 -11.98
N VAL A 541 -7.87 -7.41 -10.79
CA VAL A 541 -8.37 -6.08 -10.38
C VAL A 541 -7.30 -5.33 -9.60
N TRP A 542 -6.95 -4.11 -10.04
CA TRP A 542 -6.31 -3.12 -9.18
C TRP A 542 -7.37 -2.54 -8.25
N ALA A 543 -7.22 -2.83 -6.95
CA ALA A 543 -8.25 -2.57 -5.97
C ALA A 543 -8.49 -1.07 -5.72
N LYS A 544 -9.74 -0.72 -5.39
CA LYS A 544 -10.18 0.60 -4.95
C LYS A 544 -11.00 0.52 -3.69
N GLY A 545 -10.92 1.57 -2.87
CA GLY A 545 -11.82 1.81 -1.75
C GLY A 545 -12.70 3.02 -2.01
N LEU A 546 -14.00 2.94 -1.70
CA LEU A 546 -14.91 4.08 -1.77
C LEU A 546 -14.95 4.75 -0.40
N LEU A 547 -14.21 5.85 -0.25
CA LEU A 547 -14.20 6.65 0.97
C LEU A 547 -15.37 7.64 0.96
N TYR A 548 -15.86 8.00 2.15
CA TYR A 548 -16.84 9.05 2.34
C TYR A 548 -16.27 10.12 3.27
N ARG A 549 -16.35 11.39 2.86
CA ARG A 549 -15.95 12.54 3.66
C ARG A 549 -17.18 13.34 4.10
N PRO A 550 -17.43 13.46 5.41
CA PRO A 550 -18.45 14.38 5.91
C PRO A 550 -18.17 15.81 5.47
N PRO A 551 -19.21 16.63 5.18
CA PRO A 551 -19.04 17.98 4.64
C PRO A 551 -18.22 18.95 5.52
N ASN A 552 -18.18 18.69 6.84
CA ASN A 552 -17.42 19.50 7.79
C ASN A 552 -15.92 19.22 7.83
N LEU A 553 -15.47 18.14 7.16
CA LEU A 553 -14.06 17.77 7.12
C LEU A 553 -13.31 18.68 6.14
N THR A 554 -12.18 19.22 6.55
CA THR A 554 -11.37 20.16 5.76
C THR A 554 -10.02 19.57 5.37
N ASN A 555 -9.43 20.12 4.31
CA ASN A 555 -8.13 19.72 3.76
C ASN A 555 -8.06 18.23 3.37
N VAL A 556 -9.15 17.70 2.85
CA VAL A 556 -9.26 16.28 2.53
C VAL A 556 -8.63 15.98 1.19
N PHE A 557 -7.70 15.04 1.16
CA PHE A 557 -7.14 14.46 -0.04
C PHE A 557 -6.66 13.03 0.22
N ILE A 558 -6.58 12.24 -0.84
CA ILE A 558 -5.99 10.90 -0.80
C ILE A 558 -4.50 11.04 -1.06
N SER A 559 -3.68 10.47 -0.17
CA SER A 559 -2.24 10.29 -0.34
C SER A 559 -1.95 8.92 -0.91
N ASP A 560 -1.21 8.83 -2.01
CA ASP A 560 -0.82 7.53 -2.58
C ASP A 560 0.20 6.80 -1.69
N GLY A 561 0.89 7.51 -0.80
CA GLY A 561 1.79 6.91 0.20
C GLY A 561 1.06 5.99 1.18
N PHE A 562 -0.15 6.38 1.60
CA PHE A 562 -0.99 5.60 2.52
C PHE A 562 -2.26 5.05 1.85
N GLN A 563 -2.59 5.50 0.63
CA GLN A 563 -3.73 5.02 -0.16
C GLN A 563 -5.09 5.29 0.49
N MET A 564 -5.14 6.32 1.34
CA MET A 564 -6.31 6.81 2.07
C MET A 564 -6.17 8.31 2.32
N TYR A 565 -7.11 8.91 3.05
CA TYR A 565 -6.97 10.31 3.47
C TYR A 565 -5.68 10.51 4.26
N ASP A 566 -4.97 11.60 3.98
CA ASP A 566 -3.78 11.99 4.75
C ASP A 566 -4.21 12.58 6.10
N TYR A 567 -3.96 11.86 7.20
CA TYR A 567 -4.45 12.27 8.52
C TYR A 567 -3.74 13.49 9.09
N LEU A 568 -2.52 13.80 8.61
CA LEU A 568 -1.82 15.03 9.03
C LEU A 568 -2.47 16.32 8.53
N ALA A 569 -3.17 16.26 7.40
CA ALA A 569 -3.74 17.43 6.75
C ALA A 569 -5.12 17.81 7.30
N LEU A 570 -5.85 16.84 7.87
CA LEU A 570 -7.25 16.99 8.21
C LEU A 570 -7.51 18.06 9.27
N GLY A 571 -8.56 18.83 9.05
CA GLY A 571 -9.16 19.74 10.01
C GLY A 571 -10.68 19.59 10.05
N THR A 572 -11.36 20.37 10.88
CA THR A 572 -12.82 20.35 10.98
C THR A 572 -13.37 21.77 11.14
N GLU A 573 -14.50 22.06 10.50
CA GLU A 573 -15.25 23.31 10.72
C GLU A 573 -16.08 23.26 12.01
N ARG A 574 -16.23 22.11 12.64
CA ARG A 574 -16.93 21.96 13.93
C ARG A 574 -16.03 22.42 15.07
N ARG A 575 -16.49 23.43 15.76
CA ARG A 575 -15.81 24.00 16.93
C ARG A 575 -16.28 23.38 18.24
#